data_868c232487a34e80f4c28e3241b80bae
#
_entry.id   868c232487a34e80f4c28e3241b80bae
#
_cell.length_a   1.000
_cell.length_b   1.000
_cell.length_c   1.000
_cell.angle_alpha   90.00
_cell.angle_beta   90.00
_cell.angle_gamma   90.00
#
_symmetry.space_group_name_H-M   'P 1'
#
loop_
_entity.id
_entity.type
_entity.pdbx_description
1 polymer ?
#
loop_
_entity_poly.entity_id
_entity_poly.type
_entity_poly.pdbx_seq_one_letter_code
_entity_poly.pdbx_strand_id
1 'polypeptide(L)'
;MDYCNSTLLTSMMTKSHSDVIESVVDLYKIFVPILLIGCLFSLISNTVLVIVGNCFQTNRFKTPGLIDSRSPILVLTLNLAATDGIASLLMGLGLLINSFLPVVHGISIGGWCFKLVLEIFRLSALIASALHLLALALVHYKGIVNPIHYR
;
A
#
# COMPACT_ATOMS: atom_id res chain seq x y z
N MET A 1 41.94 -39.81 -4.34
CA MET A 1 41.20 -39.56 -3.06
C MET A 1 40.31 -38.33 -3.11
N ASP A 2 40.22 -37.63 -4.24
CA ASP A 2 39.50 -36.32 -4.35
C ASP A 2 38.01 -36.39 -4.78
N TYR A 3 37.57 -37.57 -5.24
CA TYR A 3 36.20 -37.72 -5.73
C TYR A 3 35.13 -37.78 -4.60
N CYS A 4 35.51 -38.22 -3.40
CA CYS A 4 34.62 -38.32 -2.27
C CYS A 4 34.33 -36.96 -1.59
N ASN A 5 35.24 -36.01 -1.77
CA ASN A 5 35.13 -34.66 -1.15
C ASN A 5 34.22 -33.74 -1.94
N SER A 6 34.15 -33.87 -3.27
CA SER A 6 33.28 -33.06 -4.13
C SER A 6 31.82 -33.41 -3.99
N THR A 7 31.48 -34.70 -3.85
CA THR A 7 30.11 -35.17 -3.65
C THR A 7 29.55 -34.78 -2.29
N LEU A 8 30.37 -34.80 -1.24
CA LEU A 8 29.96 -34.37 0.11
C LEU A 8 29.72 -32.86 0.19
N LEU A 9 30.59 -32.09 -0.47
CA LEU A 9 30.43 -30.61 -0.56
C LEU A 9 29.16 -30.23 -1.34
N THR A 10 28.87 -30.90 -2.44
CA THR A 10 27.68 -30.66 -3.26
C THR A 10 26.40 -31.04 -2.47
N SER A 11 26.44 -32.15 -1.73
CA SER A 11 25.28 -32.55 -0.90
C SER A 11 25.04 -31.60 0.29
N MET A 12 26.09 -31.06 0.89
CA MET A 12 25.94 -30.05 1.97
C MET A 12 25.44 -28.72 1.42
N MET A 13 25.90 -28.27 0.26
CA MET A 13 25.41 -27.04 -0.38
C MET A 13 23.93 -27.16 -0.78
N THR A 14 23.53 -28.29 -1.37
CA THR A 14 22.12 -28.51 -1.74
C THR A 14 21.22 -28.60 -0.50
N LYS A 15 21.66 -29.22 0.58
CA LYS A 15 20.91 -29.29 1.83
C LYS A 15 20.76 -27.89 2.48
N SER A 16 21.85 -27.12 2.56
CA SER A 16 21.82 -25.75 3.08
C SER A 16 20.89 -24.84 2.26
N HIS A 17 20.87 -25.00 0.95
CA HIS A 17 19.97 -24.24 0.06
C HIS A 17 18.49 -24.61 0.25
N SER A 18 18.19 -25.90 0.46
CA SER A 18 16.81 -26.33 0.73
C SER A 18 16.29 -25.83 2.08
N ASP A 19 17.12 -25.84 3.12
CA ASP A 19 16.75 -25.38 4.46
C ASP A 19 16.47 -23.86 4.47
N VAL A 20 17.24 -23.08 3.68
CA VAL A 20 17.00 -21.63 3.52
C VAL A 20 15.71 -21.36 2.78
N ILE A 21 15.40 -22.10 1.71
CA ILE A 21 14.15 -21.95 0.96
C ILE A 21 12.94 -22.27 1.85
N GLU A 22 12.99 -23.33 2.62
CA GLU A 22 11.92 -23.72 3.53
C GLU A 22 11.67 -22.65 4.60
N SER A 23 12.72 -22.11 5.19
CA SER A 23 12.65 -21.00 6.15
C SER A 23 12.02 -19.73 5.55
N VAL A 24 12.34 -19.41 4.29
CA VAL A 24 11.75 -18.28 3.57
C VAL A 24 10.26 -18.51 3.32
N VAL A 25 9.86 -19.71 2.89
CA VAL A 25 8.45 -20.04 2.65
C VAL A 25 7.64 -19.94 3.95
N ASP A 26 8.17 -20.42 5.06
CA ASP A 26 7.48 -20.35 6.36
C ASP A 26 7.36 -18.89 6.86
N LEU A 27 8.38 -18.07 6.62
CA LEU A 27 8.31 -16.65 6.88
C LEU A 27 7.17 -15.99 6.07
N TYR A 28 7.06 -16.30 4.78
CA TYR A 28 6.00 -15.78 3.91
C TYR A 28 4.60 -16.21 4.35
N LYS A 29 4.42 -17.45 4.82
CA LYS A 29 3.15 -17.95 5.33
C LYS A 29 2.62 -17.16 6.53
N ILE A 30 3.51 -16.59 7.34
CA ILE A 30 3.15 -15.83 8.54
C ILE A 30 3.04 -14.34 8.25
N PHE A 31 4.06 -13.75 7.62
CA PHE A 31 4.13 -12.29 7.46
C PHE A 31 3.19 -11.75 6.39
N VAL A 32 3.03 -12.45 5.26
CA VAL A 32 2.19 -11.94 4.18
C VAL A 32 0.70 -11.86 4.57
N PRO A 33 0.09 -12.85 5.23
CA PRO A 33 -1.28 -12.70 5.73
C PRO A 33 -1.46 -11.53 6.70
N ILE A 34 -0.51 -11.29 7.60
CA ILE A 34 -0.55 -10.15 8.51
C ILE A 34 -0.55 -8.83 7.73
N LEU A 35 0.32 -8.71 6.74
CA LEU A 35 0.36 -7.53 5.86
C LEU A 35 -0.92 -7.36 5.04
N LEU A 36 -1.51 -8.45 4.55
CA LEU A 36 -2.79 -8.42 3.83
C LEU A 36 -3.94 -7.93 4.72
N ILE A 37 -3.99 -8.37 5.97
CA ILE A 37 -4.96 -7.87 6.95
C ILE A 37 -4.75 -6.37 7.19
N GLY A 38 -3.51 -5.91 7.33
CA GLY A 38 -3.18 -4.49 7.43
C GLY A 38 -3.64 -3.68 6.22
N CYS A 39 -3.41 -4.18 5.00
CA CYS A 39 -3.87 -3.54 3.76
C CYS A 39 -5.41 -3.47 3.70
N LEU A 40 -6.11 -4.53 4.11
CA LEU A 40 -7.56 -4.57 4.15
C LEU A 40 -8.12 -3.57 5.17
N PHE A 41 -7.54 -3.50 6.37
CA PHE A 41 -7.92 -2.53 7.39
C PHE A 41 -7.71 -1.09 6.90
N SER A 42 -6.56 -0.80 6.28
CA SER A 42 -6.26 0.51 5.69
C SER A 42 -7.25 0.86 4.58
N LEU A 43 -7.57 -0.08 3.68
CA LEU A 43 -8.56 0.13 2.61
C LEU A 43 -9.94 0.48 3.18
N ILE A 44 -10.41 -0.27 4.16
CA ILE A 44 -11.73 -0.03 4.80
C ILE A 44 -11.75 1.34 5.48
N SER A 45 -10.74 1.65 6.29
CA SER A 45 -10.67 2.91 7.05
C SER A 45 -10.67 4.12 6.12
N ASN A 46 -9.87 4.09 5.06
CA ASN A 46 -9.79 5.18 4.08
C ASN A 46 -11.09 5.31 3.26
N THR A 47 -11.71 4.18 2.90
CA THR A 47 -13.01 4.19 2.20
C THR A 47 -14.10 4.81 3.06
N VAL A 48 -14.18 4.44 4.35
CA VAL A 48 -15.13 5.03 5.31
C VAL A 48 -14.91 6.55 5.44
N LEU A 49 -13.65 6.99 5.55
CA LEU A 49 -13.30 8.42 5.59
C LEU A 49 -13.80 9.18 4.36
N VAL A 50 -13.61 8.62 3.17
CA VAL A 50 -14.08 9.23 1.91
C VAL A 50 -15.61 9.29 1.86
N ILE A 51 -16.30 8.23 2.25
CA ILE A 51 -17.78 8.19 2.24
C ILE A 51 -18.35 9.22 3.24
N VAL A 52 -17.87 9.17 4.49
CA VAL A 52 -18.35 10.08 5.55
C VAL A 52 -18.04 11.54 5.20
N GLY A 53 -16.83 11.82 4.70
CA GLY A 53 -16.44 13.16 4.29
C GLY A 53 -17.29 13.72 3.15
N ASN A 54 -17.62 12.91 2.15
CA ASN A 54 -18.52 13.29 1.07
C ASN A 54 -19.97 13.50 1.56
N CYS A 55 -20.48 12.63 2.42
CA CYS A 55 -21.80 12.79 3.03
C CYS A 55 -21.90 14.09 3.84
N PHE A 56 -20.85 14.43 4.58
CA PHE A 56 -20.80 15.67 5.36
C PHE A 56 -20.81 16.92 4.46
N GLN A 57 -20.07 16.87 3.34
CA GLN A 57 -20.10 17.96 2.34
C GLN A 57 -21.49 18.10 1.71
N THR A 58 -22.12 17.01 1.32
CA THR A 58 -23.44 17.04 0.67
C THR A 58 -24.53 17.59 1.59
N ASN A 59 -24.50 17.27 2.88
CA ASN A 59 -25.46 17.77 3.86
C ASN A 59 -25.27 19.26 4.18
N ARG A 60 -24.04 19.77 4.16
CA ARG A 60 -23.76 21.22 4.28
C ARG A 60 -24.30 22.04 3.11
N PHE A 61 -24.36 21.47 1.92
CA PHE A 61 -24.85 22.15 0.72
C PHE A 61 -26.36 22.42 0.74
N LYS A 62 -27.12 21.72 1.61
CA LYS A 62 -28.58 21.88 1.73
C LYS A 62 -29.00 23.04 2.63
N THR A 63 -28.10 23.76 3.29
CA THR A 63 -28.41 24.91 4.13
C THR A 63 -28.17 26.18 3.34
N PRO A 64 -29.22 26.87 2.83
CA PRO A 64 -29.08 28.10 2.08
C PRO A 64 -28.58 29.21 3.01
N GLY A 65 -27.43 29.80 2.72
CA GLY A 65 -26.91 30.95 3.46
C GLY A 65 -25.45 30.86 3.93
N LEU A 66 -24.80 29.70 3.89
CA LEU A 66 -23.35 29.60 4.16
C LEU A 66 -22.60 29.61 2.84
N ILE A 67 -21.79 30.67 2.66
CA ILE A 67 -20.87 30.86 1.54
C ILE A 67 -20.08 29.57 1.30
N ASP A 68 -20.06 29.13 0.03
CA ASP A 68 -19.40 27.92 -0.50
C ASP A 68 -17.87 27.97 -0.28
N SER A 69 -17.46 27.90 0.97
CA SER A 69 -16.04 27.79 1.34
C SER A 69 -15.73 26.33 1.62
N ARG A 70 -15.54 25.56 0.56
CA ARG A 70 -14.92 24.23 0.70
C ARG A 70 -13.55 24.43 1.35
N SER A 71 -13.42 23.99 2.59
CA SER A 71 -12.11 24.04 3.26
C SER A 71 -11.10 23.27 2.39
N PRO A 72 -10.04 23.94 1.87
CA PRO A 72 -9.04 23.29 1.02
C PRO A 72 -8.36 22.10 1.74
N ILE A 73 -8.29 22.17 3.06
CA ILE A 73 -7.77 21.08 3.90
C ILE A 73 -8.66 19.85 3.80
N LEU A 74 -9.99 20.01 3.87
CA LEU A 74 -10.91 18.88 3.79
C LEU A 74 -10.83 18.17 2.43
N VAL A 75 -10.77 18.94 1.33
CA VAL A 75 -10.63 18.38 -0.02
C VAL A 75 -9.30 17.62 -0.15
N LEU A 76 -8.21 18.19 0.36
CA LEU A 76 -6.89 17.56 0.32
C LEU A 76 -6.87 16.27 1.17
N THR A 77 -7.49 16.28 2.35
CA THR A 77 -7.59 15.09 3.23
C THR A 77 -8.41 13.98 2.58
N LEU A 78 -9.52 14.30 1.90
CA LEU A 78 -10.33 13.30 1.19
C LEU A 78 -9.58 12.71 -0.01
N ASN A 79 -8.84 13.55 -0.75
CA ASN A 79 -8.01 13.06 -1.84
C ASN A 79 -6.87 12.15 -1.34
N LEU A 80 -6.26 12.50 -0.21
CA LEU A 80 -5.25 11.66 0.45
C LEU A 80 -5.87 10.31 0.85
N ALA A 81 -7.01 10.30 1.53
CA ALA A 81 -7.69 9.07 1.92
C ALA A 81 -8.08 8.19 0.71
N ALA A 82 -8.56 8.80 -0.38
CA ALA A 82 -8.84 8.07 -1.61
C ALA A 82 -7.58 7.44 -2.22
N THR A 83 -6.47 8.19 -2.28
CA THR A 83 -5.18 7.70 -2.80
C THR A 83 -4.63 6.57 -1.92
N ASP A 84 -4.71 6.70 -0.59
CA ASP A 84 -4.25 5.68 0.36
C ASP A 84 -5.11 4.40 0.28
N GLY A 85 -6.42 4.54 0.05
CA GLY A 85 -7.29 3.40 -0.21
C GLY A 85 -6.87 2.62 -1.47
N ILE A 86 -6.61 3.33 -2.57
CA ILE A 86 -6.13 2.72 -3.82
C ILE A 86 -4.75 2.10 -3.61
N ALA A 87 -3.83 2.78 -2.92
CA ALA A 87 -2.50 2.27 -2.62
C ALA A 87 -2.57 0.97 -1.80
N SER A 88 -3.44 0.90 -0.80
CA SER A 88 -3.66 -0.29 0.04
C SER A 88 -4.21 -1.45 -0.77
N LEU A 89 -5.15 -1.20 -1.69
CA LEU A 89 -5.69 -2.22 -2.60
C LEU A 89 -4.60 -2.78 -3.51
N LEU A 90 -3.83 -1.92 -4.17
CA LEU A 90 -2.75 -2.32 -5.07
C LEU A 90 -1.62 -3.05 -4.32
N MET A 91 -1.31 -2.62 -3.09
CA MET A 91 -0.34 -3.27 -2.23
C MET A 91 -0.81 -4.69 -1.87
N GLY A 92 -2.06 -4.85 -1.44
CA GLY A 92 -2.64 -6.16 -1.10
C GLY A 92 -2.67 -7.10 -2.31
N LEU A 93 -3.13 -6.63 -3.47
CA LEU A 93 -3.14 -7.41 -4.72
C LEU A 93 -1.72 -7.79 -5.16
N GLY A 94 -0.77 -6.87 -5.09
CA GLY A 94 0.64 -7.13 -5.44
C GLY A 94 1.27 -8.17 -4.53
N LEU A 95 1.07 -8.06 -3.20
CA LEU A 95 1.54 -9.05 -2.24
C LEU A 95 0.91 -10.43 -2.48
N LEU A 96 -0.37 -10.50 -2.77
CA LEU A 96 -1.06 -11.75 -3.01
C LEU A 96 -0.58 -12.42 -4.31
N ILE A 97 -0.61 -11.70 -5.44
CA ILE A 97 -0.39 -12.25 -6.77
C ILE A 97 1.10 -12.44 -7.07
N ASN A 98 1.94 -11.47 -6.69
CA ASN A 98 3.36 -11.49 -7.05
C ASN A 98 4.24 -12.20 -6.02
N SER A 99 3.79 -12.31 -4.77
CA SER A 99 4.61 -12.85 -3.68
C SER A 99 4.01 -14.12 -3.07
N PHE A 100 2.80 -14.04 -2.51
CA PHE A 100 2.22 -15.13 -1.73
C PHE A 100 1.90 -16.36 -2.57
N LEU A 101 1.13 -16.19 -3.65
CA LEU A 101 0.71 -17.30 -4.50
C LEU A 101 1.88 -18.04 -5.16
N PRO A 102 2.90 -17.35 -5.75
CA PRO A 102 4.04 -18.04 -6.34
C PRO A 102 4.92 -18.74 -5.31
N VAL A 103 5.18 -18.11 -4.16
CA VAL A 103 6.13 -18.63 -3.17
C VAL A 103 5.53 -19.76 -2.34
N VAL A 104 4.27 -19.62 -1.90
CA VAL A 104 3.63 -20.59 -0.99
C VAL A 104 2.93 -21.72 -1.75
N HIS A 105 2.27 -21.39 -2.85
CA HIS A 105 1.44 -22.35 -3.61
C HIS A 105 2.03 -22.74 -4.97
N GLY A 106 3.12 -22.12 -5.42
CA GLY A 106 3.69 -22.37 -6.75
C GLY A 106 2.80 -21.88 -7.90
N ILE A 107 1.72 -21.12 -7.60
CA ILE A 107 0.74 -20.68 -8.58
C ILE A 107 1.13 -19.32 -9.11
N SER A 108 1.42 -19.21 -10.40
CA SER A 108 1.72 -17.95 -11.06
C SER A 108 0.49 -17.46 -11.83
N ILE A 109 -0.16 -16.41 -11.34
CA ILE A 109 -1.30 -15.78 -12.00
C ILE A 109 -0.80 -14.64 -12.89
N GLY A 110 -1.26 -14.62 -14.15
CA GLY A 110 -0.91 -13.60 -15.11
C GLY A 110 0.47 -13.73 -15.74
N GLY A 111 0.65 -13.09 -16.89
CA GLY A 111 1.95 -13.02 -17.57
C GLY A 111 2.90 -12.01 -16.90
N TRP A 112 4.15 -12.05 -17.33
CA TRP A 112 5.20 -11.15 -16.85
C TRP A 112 4.79 -9.66 -16.94
N CYS A 113 4.18 -9.26 -18.06
CA CYS A 113 3.71 -7.89 -18.27
C CYS A 113 2.68 -7.44 -17.22
N PHE A 114 1.73 -8.32 -16.86
CA PHE A 114 0.72 -8.01 -15.84
C PHE A 114 1.34 -7.76 -14.47
N LYS A 115 2.29 -8.60 -14.08
CA LYS A 115 3.02 -8.45 -12.80
C LYS A 115 3.80 -7.15 -12.76
N LEU A 116 4.48 -6.81 -13.84
CA LEU A 116 5.25 -5.56 -13.95
C LEU A 116 4.35 -4.33 -13.87
N VAL A 117 3.23 -4.33 -14.60
CA VAL A 117 2.24 -3.24 -14.57
C VAL A 117 1.69 -3.05 -13.16
N LEU A 118 1.35 -4.14 -12.47
CA LEU A 118 0.85 -4.07 -11.08
C LEU A 118 1.89 -3.45 -10.13
N GLU A 119 3.18 -3.78 -10.28
CA GLU A 119 4.26 -3.19 -9.49
C GLU A 119 4.46 -1.70 -9.77
N ILE A 120 4.36 -1.29 -11.03
CA ILE A 120 4.45 0.13 -11.41
C ILE A 120 3.30 0.92 -10.80
N PHE A 121 2.06 0.42 -10.87
CA PHE A 121 0.91 1.08 -10.25
C PHE A 121 1.04 1.16 -8.74
N ARG A 122 1.52 0.10 -8.09
CA ARG A 122 1.80 0.06 -6.66
C ARG A 122 2.78 1.14 -6.25
N LEU A 123 3.92 1.24 -6.95
CA LEU A 123 4.95 2.25 -6.68
C LEU A 123 4.41 3.67 -6.92
N SER A 124 3.69 3.88 -8.01
CA SER A 124 3.08 5.18 -8.33
C SER A 124 2.08 5.63 -7.26
N ALA A 125 1.27 4.72 -6.74
CA ALA A 125 0.31 5.01 -5.68
C ALA A 125 1.02 5.41 -4.37
N LEU A 126 2.11 4.72 -3.99
CA LEU A 126 2.91 5.09 -2.82
C LEU A 126 3.53 6.48 -2.94
N ILE A 127 4.08 6.81 -4.12
CA ILE A 127 4.63 8.15 -4.39
C ILE A 127 3.53 9.21 -4.31
N ALA A 128 2.36 8.95 -4.89
CA ALA A 128 1.22 9.87 -4.84
C ALA A 128 0.77 10.13 -3.39
N SER A 129 0.65 9.09 -2.54
CA SER A 129 0.32 9.24 -1.12
C SER A 129 1.36 10.11 -0.40
N ALA A 130 2.65 9.87 -0.63
CA ALA A 130 3.72 10.67 -0.02
C ALA A 130 3.64 12.16 -0.42
N LEU A 131 3.35 12.44 -1.69
CA LEU A 131 3.19 13.81 -2.18
C LEU A 131 1.96 14.50 -1.58
N HIS A 132 0.84 13.78 -1.39
CA HIS A 132 -0.33 14.34 -0.71
C HIS A 132 -0.06 14.66 0.76
N LEU A 133 0.68 13.79 1.48
CA LEU A 133 1.11 14.07 2.85
C LEU A 133 2.00 15.31 2.93
N LEU A 134 2.94 15.45 2.01
CA LEU A 134 3.79 16.65 1.92
C LEU A 134 2.95 17.90 1.66
N ALA A 135 2.01 17.85 0.72
CA ALA A 135 1.11 18.96 0.43
C ALA A 135 0.27 19.35 1.66
N LEU A 136 -0.28 18.37 2.38
CA LEU A 136 -1.03 18.59 3.61
C LEU A 136 -0.16 19.25 4.68
N ALA A 137 1.07 18.78 4.86
CA ALA A 137 2.03 19.37 5.80
C ALA A 137 2.35 20.84 5.46
N LEU A 138 2.55 21.15 4.18
CA LEU A 138 2.79 22.52 3.72
C LEU A 138 1.59 23.44 3.94
N VAL A 139 0.38 22.94 3.72
CA VAL A 139 -0.86 23.71 3.98
C VAL A 139 -1.00 24.00 5.47
N HIS A 140 -0.77 23.01 6.34
CA HIS A 140 -0.77 23.23 7.79
C HIS A 140 0.32 24.19 8.23
N TYR A 141 1.53 24.07 7.72
CA TYR A 141 2.63 24.98 8.01
C TYR A 141 2.29 26.44 7.63
N LYS A 142 1.74 26.65 6.43
CA LYS A 142 1.29 27.99 6.01
C LYS A 142 0.21 28.57 6.92
N GLY A 143 -0.74 27.74 7.37
CA GLY A 143 -1.78 28.17 8.31
C GLY A 143 -1.24 28.61 9.66
N ILE A 144 -0.14 28.02 10.13
CA ILE A 144 0.51 28.38 11.39
C ILE A 144 1.34 29.67 11.24
N VAL A 145 2.11 29.78 10.16
CA VAL A 145 3.06 30.89 9.96
C VAL A 145 2.36 32.17 9.54
N ASN A 146 1.28 32.09 8.73
CA ASN A 146 0.56 33.25 8.22
C ASN A 146 -0.96 33.17 8.48
N PRO A 147 -1.42 33.25 9.72
CA PRO A 147 -2.83 33.06 10.08
C PRO A 147 -3.76 34.12 9.47
N ILE A 148 -3.27 35.34 9.18
CA ILE A 148 -4.05 36.45 8.66
C ILE A 148 -4.41 36.26 7.16
N HIS A 149 -3.59 35.57 6.39
CA HIS A 149 -3.83 35.32 4.96
C HIS A 149 -4.58 34.00 4.68
N TYR A 150 -4.90 33.23 5.73
CA TYR A 150 -5.49 31.91 5.62
C TYR A 150 -7.00 31.88 5.92
N ARG A 151 -7.61 33.05 6.08
CA ARG A 151 -9.06 33.19 6.38
C ARG A 151 -9.91 33.29 5.15
#